data_6d102239222b9a84dabb9aadf7c58365
#
_entry.id   6d102239222b9a84dabb9aadf7c58365
#
_cell.length_a   1.000
_cell.length_b   1.000
_cell.length_c   1.000
_cell.angle_alpha   90.00
_cell.angle_beta   90.00
_cell.angle_gamma   90.00
#
_symmetry.space_group_name_H-M   'P 1'
#
loop_
_entity.id
_entity.type
_entity.pdbx_description
1 polymer ?
#
loop_
_entity_poly.entity_id
_entity_poly.type
_entity_poly.pdbx_seq_one_letter_code
_entity_poly.pdbx_strand_id
1 'polypeptide(L)'
;MHTVSNTSPLIWLSKMGKLHLLRDLFDEILIPKEVYREAVETGLKEGFSDALIIKEAVDQGWIKTTMLDEKEVELCQKMMNHAFELHMGEAQAIVLARGMGKETLLLIDESSARAFAEAWGLKVKGVVYVIMTSLRRGLLDNKEAKEIILTLVGKGFRIEPKLLARIIREID
;
A
#
# COMPACT_ATOMS: atom_id res chain seq x y z
N MET A 1 -0.26 15.94 -5.23
CA MET A 1 -1.12 14.73 -5.17
C MET A 1 -0.72 13.98 -3.90
N HIS A 2 -1.67 13.76 -2.98
CA HIS A 2 -1.39 13.00 -1.76
C HIS A 2 -1.42 11.49 -2.05
N THR A 3 -0.60 10.73 -1.32
CA THR A 3 -0.59 9.27 -1.41
C THR A 3 -0.77 8.68 -0.03
N VAL A 4 -1.81 7.87 0.14
CA VAL A 4 -2.12 7.14 1.37
C VAL A 4 -1.83 5.66 1.13
N SER A 5 -1.25 4.97 2.10
CA SER A 5 -0.98 3.54 2.02
C SER A 5 -1.64 2.76 3.14
N ASN A 6 -2.19 1.58 2.79
CA ASN A 6 -2.50 0.51 3.73
C ASN A 6 -1.24 -0.28 4.08
N THR A 7 -1.35 -1.22 5.00
CA THR A 7 -0.28 -2.06 5.54
C THR A 7 0.39 -2.94 4.47
N SER A 8 -0.39 -3.61 3.63
CA SER A 8 0.09 -4.62 2.67
C SER A 8 1.13 -4.07 1.67
N PRO A 9 0.94 -2.93 0.98
CA PRO A 9 1.94 -2.39 0.08
C PRO A 9 3.27 -2.07 0.76
N LEU A 10 3.25 -1.57 2.01
CA LEU A 10 4.45 -1.29 2.78
C LEU A 10 5.24 -2.57 3.08
N ILE A 11 4.56 -3.60 3.55
CA ILE A 11 5.16 -4.89 3.90
C ILE A 11 5.76 -5.56 2.66
N TRP A 12 5.01 -5.65 1.56
CA TRP A 12 5.49 -6.29 0.34
C TRP A 12 6.71 -5.59 -0.26
N LEU A 13 6.68 -4.26 -0.35
CA LEU A 13 7.82 -3.49 -0.85
C LEU A 13 9.03 -3.60 0.08
N SER A 14 8.82 -3.63 1.39
CA SER A 14 9.91 -3.85 2.36
C SER A 14 10.53 -5.23 2.21
N LYS A 15 9.73 -6.28 2.07
CA LYS A 15 10.20 -7.66 1.82
C LYS A 15 11.02 -7.80 0.54
N MET A 16 10.74 -6.96 -0.46
CA MET A 16 11.49 -6.90 -1.72
C MET A 16 12.71 -5.99 -1.64
N GLY A 17 12.97 -5.31 -0.51
CA GLY A 17 14.01 -4.30 -0.39
C GLY A 17 13.77 -3.05 -1.26
N LYS A 18 12.51 -2.79 -1.60
CA LYS A 18 12.10 -1.75 -2.55
C LYS A 18 11.16 -0.70 -1.96
N LEU A 19 11.08 -0.57 -0.63
CA LEU A 19 10.21 0.43 0.01
C LEU A 19 10.53 1.86 -0.43
N HIS A 20 11.82 2.16 -0.70
CA HIS A 20 12.29 3.47 -1.17
C HIS A 20 11.62 3.94 -2.48
N LEU A 21 11.11 3.02 -3.32
CA LEU A 21 10.39 3.38 -4.53
C LEU A 21 9.16 4.24 -4.25
N LEU A 22 8.54 4.09 -3.07
CA LEU A 22 7.42 4.94 -2.67
C LEU A 22 7.85 6.39 -2.50
N ARG A 23 9.00 6.63 -1.85
CA ARG A 23 9.57 7.98 -1.71
C ARG A 23 9.96 8.55 -3.07
N ASP A 24 10.60 7.75 -3.91
CA ASP A 24 11.12 8.19 -5.21
C ASP A 24 9.98 8.48 -6.22
N LEU A 25 8.80 7.88 -6.04
CA LEU A 25 7.62 8.11 -6.88
C LEU A 25 6.70 9.22 -6.36
N PHE A 26 6.55 9.36 -5.03
CA PHE A 26 5.47 10.13 -4.41
C PHE A 26 5.95 11.17 -3.41
N ASP A 27 7.27 11.28 -3.14
CA ASP A 27 7.93 12.13 -2.15
C ASP A 27 7.51 11.79 -0.71
N GLU A 28 6.23 11.70 -0.42
CA GLU A 28 5.67 11.49 0.92
C GLU A 28 4.50 10.49 0.87
N ILE A 29 4.46 9.63 1.88
CA ILE A 29 3.38 8.66 2.09
C ILE A 29 2.70 8.95 3.42
N LEU A 30 1.38 9.02 3.42
CA LEU A 30 0.57 9.14 4.63
C LEU A 30 0.00 7.78 5.02
N ILE A 31 0.06 7.46 6.29
CA ILE A 31 -0.52 6.23 6.83
C ILE A 31 -1.37 6.54 8.06
N PRO A 32 -2.52 5.88 8.24
CA PRO A 32 -3.26 5.97 9.49
C PRO A 32 -2.48 5.34 10.65
N LYS A 33 -2.82 5.73 11.87
CA LYS A 33 -2.23 5.17 13.10
C LYS A 33 -2.37 3.64 13.16
N GLU A 34 -3.50 3.09 12.74
CA GLU A 34 -3.72 1.64 12.74
C GLU A 34 -2.77 0.92 11.79
N VAL A 35 -2.51 1.49 10.62
CA VAL A 35 -1.53 0.94 9.66
C VAL A 35 -0.12 0.96 10.28
N TYR A 36 0.26 2.02 10.99
CA TYR A 36 1.52 2.05 11.73
C TYR A 36 1.58 0.95 12.80
N ARG A 37 0.51 0.78 13.57
CA ARG A 37 0.42 -0.26 14.58
C ARG A 37 0.59 -1.67 13.98
N GLU A 38 -0.10 -1.95 12.90
CA GLU A 38 -0.01 -3.24 12.20
C GLU A 38 1.38 -3.48 11.58
N ALA A 39 1.87 -2.52 10.80
CA ALA A 39 3.10 -2.68 10.01
C ALA A 39 4.37 -2.58 10.85
N VAL A 40 4.37 -1.79 11.93
CA VAL A 40 5.54 -1.51 12.75
C VAL A 40 5.44 -2.16 14.11
N GLU A 41 4.48 -1.76 14.95
CA GLU A 41 4.44 -2.21 16.35
C GLU A 41 4.21 -3.72 16.46
N THR A 42 3.22 -4.25 15.73
CA THR A 42 2.94 -5.70 15.69
C THR A 42 4.09 -6.45 15.02
N GLY A 43 4.58 -5.94 13.89
CA GLY A 43 5.69 -6.58 13.17
C GLY A 43 6.97 -6.67 13.99
N LEU A 44 7.30 -5.64 14.77
CA LEU A 44 8.46 -5.67 15.69
C LEU A 44 8.27 -6.69 16.81
N LYS A 45 7.08 -6.79 17.41
CA LYS A 45 6.77 -7.79 18.44
C LYS A 45 6.92 -9.22 17.92
N GLU A 46 6.57 -9.44 16.67
CA GLU A 46 6.66 -10.73 15.99
C GLU A 46 8.04 -11.00 15.38
N GLY A 47 8.97 -10.05 15.45
CA GLY A 47 10.35 -10.19 14.98
C GLY A 47 10.51 -10.08 13.46
N PHE A 48 9.59 -9.43 12.76
CA PHE A 48 9.70 -9.23 11.31
C PHE A 48 10.67 -8.09 10.96
N SER A 49 11.64 -8.38 10.11
CA SER A 49 12.66 -7.40 9.68
C SER A 49 12.08 -6.25 8.82
N ASP A 50 11.01 -6.50 8.07
CA ASP A 50 10.32 -5.47 7.29
C ASP A 50 9.72 -4.36 8.18
N ALA A 51 9.33 -4.68 9.41
CA ALA A 51 8.85 -3.69 10.36
C ALA A 51 9.92 -2.65 10.73
N LEU A 52 11.20 -3.05 10.83
CA LEU A 52 12.31 -2.13 11.05
C LEU A 52 12.51 -1.17 9.88
N ILE A 53 12.40 -1.67 8.66
CA ILE A 53 12.55 -0.86 7.43
C ILE A 53 11.44 0.20 7.35
N ILE A 54 10.20 -0.19 7.67
CA ILE A 54 9.06 0.74 7.69
C ILE A 54 9.22 1.76 8.81
N LYS A 55 9.63 1.32 10.01
CA LYS A 55 9.90 2.23 11.14
C LYS A 55 10.96 3.27 10.78
N GLU A 56 12.05 2.86 10.17
CA GLU A 56 13.11 3.76 9.73
C GLU A 56 12.59 4.82 8.74
N ALA A 57 11.72 4.43 7.81
CA ALA A 57 11.09 5.36 6.86
C ALA A 57 10.19 6.39 7.57
N VAL A 58 9.51 5.99 8.65
CA VAL A 58 8.73 6.90 9.50
C VAL A 58 9.66 7.84 10.28
N ASP A 59 10.73 7.31 10.88
CA ASP A 59 11.71 8.10 11.62
C ASP A 59 12.43 9.13 10.72
N GLN A 60 12.65 8.79 9.45
CA GLN A 60 13.18 9.71 8.42
C GLN A 60 12.14 10.74 7.93
N GLY A 61 10.87 10.57 8.25
CA GLY A 61 9.81 11.56 8.03
C GLY A 61 9.16 11.57 6.65
N TRP A 62 9.51 10.64 5.74
CA TRP A 62 8.84 10.53 4.43
C TRP A 62 7.63 9.57 4.43
N ILE A 63 7.52 8.68 5.44
CA ILE A 63 6.23 8.07 5.80
C ILE A 63 5.73 8.79 7.04
N LYS A 64 4.54 9.39 6.97
CA LYS A 64 3.95 10.17 8.05
C LYS A 64 2.68 9.51 8.58
N THR A 65 2.63 9.35 9.89
CA THR A 65 1.45 8.82 10.56
C THR A 65 0.42 9.94 10.79
N THR A 66 -0.82 9.67 10.41
CA THR A 66 -1.94 10.60 10.57
C THR A 66 -2.99 9.98 11.50
N MET A 67 -3.49 10.76 12.45
CA MET A 67 -4.58 10.35 13.31
C MET A 67 -5.92 10.79 12.68
N LEU A 68 -6.90 9.89 12.72
CA LEU A 68 -8.26 10.19 12.38
C LEU A 68 -8.96 10.80 13.60
N ASP A 69 -9.91 11.69 13.37
CA ASP A 69 -10.78 12.21 14.44
C ASP A 69 -11.85 11.18 14.86
N GLU A 70 -12.61 11.50 15.92
CA GLU A 70 -13.63 10.59 16.46
C GLU A 70 -14.72 10.24 15.44
N LYS A 71 -15.14 11.21 14.61
CA LYS A 71 -16.17 10.98 13.56
C LYS A 71 -15.65 10.08 12.44
N GLU A 72 -14.40 10.27 12.06
CA GLU A 72 -13.73 9.43 11.07
C GLU A 72 -13.55 7.99 11.57
N VAL A 73 -13.20 7.81 12.85
CA VAL A 73 -13.11 6.48 13.48
C VAL A 73 -14.49 5.82 13.55
N GLU A 74 -15.53 6.57 13.95
CA GLU A 74 -16.92 6.06 13.94
C GLU A 74 -17.35 5.63 12.53
N LEU A 75 -16.99 6.41 11.51
CA LEU A 75 -17.24 6.04 10.10
C LEU A 75 -16.54 4.74 9.73
N CYS A 76 -15.29 4.53 10.14
CA CYS A 76 -14.58 3.27 9.91
C CYS A 76 -15.31 2.07 10.52
N GLN A 77 -15.81 2.21 11.74
CA GLN A 77 -16.59 1.14 12.41
C GLN A 77 -17.90 0.83 11.67
N LYS A 78 -18.62 1.86 11.21
CA LYS A 78 -19.81 1.68 10.37
C LYS A 78 -19.49 0.97 9.06
N MET A 79 -18.39 1.33 8.41
CA MET A 79 -17.94 0.68 7.17
C MET A 79 -17.66 -0.81 7.40
N MET A 80 -16.95 -1.16 8.46
CA MET A 80 -16.62 -2.55 8.80
C MET A 80 -17.88 -3.38 9.13
N ASN A 81 -18.88 -2.78 9.73
CA ASN A 81 -20.15 -3.46 10.02
C ASN A 81 -20.96 -3.79 8.76
N HIS A 82 -20.77 -3.03 7.68
CA HIS A 82 -21.46 -3.23 6.39
C HIS A 82 -20.62 -3.98 5.37
N ALA A 83 -19.29 -3.99 5.52
CA ALA A 83 -18.35 -4.68 4.63
C ALA A 83 -17.58 -5.74 5.42
N PHE A 84 -18.11 -6.95 5.45
CA PHE A 84 -17.66 -8.07 6.29
C PHE A 84 -16.15 -8.40 6.19
N GLU A 85 -15.52 -8.10 5.06
CA GLU A 85 -14.10 -8.40 4.82
C GLU A 85 -13.18 -7.18 5.01
N LEU A 86 -13.70 -6.05 5.48
CA LEU A 86 -12.90 -4.84 5.66
C LEU A 86 -12.31 -4.78 7.07
N HIS A 87 -10.99 -4.66 7.18
CA HIS A 87 -10.28 -4.52 8.45
C HIS A 87 -10.07 -3.04 8.81
N MET A 88 -9.73 -2.78 10.09
CA MET A 88 -9.61 -1.41 10.61
C MET A 88 -8.55 -0.58 9.88
N GLY A 89 -7.37 -1.15 9.59
CA GLY A 89 -6.32 -0.46 8.85
C GLY A 89 -6.75 -0.05 7.45
N GLU A 90 -7.50 -0.91 6.75
CA GLU A 90 -8.07 -0.63 5.43
C GLU A 90 -9.15 0.45 5.51
N ALA A 91 -10.07 0.34 6.48
CA ALA A 91 -11.11 1.34 6.70
C ALA A 91 -10.52 2.72 6.99
N GLN A 92 -9.52 2.80 7.87
CA GLN A 92 -8.84 4.05 8.18
C GLN A 92 -8.09 4.63 6.97
N ALA A 93 -7.42 3.80 6.17
CA ALA A 93 -6.74 4.26 4.96
C ALA A 93 -7.73 4.81 3.91
N ILE A 94 -8.89 4.17 3.75
CA ILE A 94 -9.96 4.63 2.85
C ILE A 94 -10.53 5.98 3.33
N VAL A 95 -10.86 6.09 4.62
CA VAL A 95 -11.41 7.33 5.20
C VAL A 95 -10.40 8.47 5.10
N LEU A 96 -9.14 8.23 5.44
CA LEU A 96 -8.07 9.21 5.31
C LEU A 96 -7.92 9.69 3.87
N ALA A 97 -7.83 8.76 2.91
CA ALA A 97 -7.69 9.10 1.50
C ALA A 97 -8.86 9.94 0.98
N ARG A 98 -10.09 9.61 1.40
CA ARG A 98 -11.29 10.36 1.03
C ARG A 98 -11.28 11.77 1.61
N GLY A 99 -10.87 11.93 2.87
CA GLY A 99 -10.78 13.23 3.54
C GLY A 99 -9.77 14.18 2.91
N MET A 100 -8.74 13.63 2.29
CA MET A 100 -7.71 14.41 1.58
C MET A 100 -8.09 14.84 0.16
N GLY A 101 -9.22 14.37 -0.36
CA GLY A 101 -9.78 14.82 -1.63
C GLY A 101 -9.55 13.85 -2.81
N LYS A 102 -10.25 14.15 -3.91
CA LYS A 102 -10.39 13.26 -5.08
C LYS A 102 -9.08 12.95 -5.82
N GLU A 103 -8.06 13.79 -5.67
CA GLU A 103 -6.76 13.58 -6.32
C GLU A 103 -5.81 12.71 -5.47
N THR A 104 -6.27 12.20 -4.32
CA THR A 104 -5.48 11.32 -3.47
C THR A 104 -5.39 9.92 -4.08
N LEU A 105 -4.17 9.39 -4.14
CA LEU A 105 -3.92 8.00 -4.49
C LEU A 105 -3.95 7.14 -3.22
N LEU A 106 -4.74 6.08 -3.25
CA LEU A 106 -4.76 5.05 -2.19
C LEU A 106 -4.03 3.80 -2.66
N LEU A 107 -2.99 3.41 -1.93
CA LEU A 107 -2.26 2.16 -2.15
C LEU A 107 -2.85 1.06 -1.25
N ILE A 108 -3.45 0.06 -1.89
CA ILE A 108 -4.11 -1.08 -1.23
C ILE A 108 -4.13 -2.28 -2.18
N ASP A 109 -3.82 -3.48 -1.69
CA ASP A 109 -3.73 -4.68 -2.51
C ASP A 109 -4.94 -5.62 -2.34
N GLU A 110 -5.59 -5.62 -1.18
CA GLU A 110 -6.73 -6.50 -0.89
C GLU A 110 -7.93 -6.21 -1.80
N SER A 111 -8.44 -7.25 -2.48
CA SER A 111 -9.46 -7.11 -3.54
C SER A 111 -10.77 -6.52 -3.03
N SER A 112 -11.25 -6.94 -1.86
CA SER A 112 -12.50 -6.46 -1.25
C SER A 112 -12.39 -4.98 -0.86
N ALA A 113 -11.29 -4.61 -0.22
CA ALA A 113 -11.03 -3.23 0.19
C ALA A 113 -10.82 -2.31 -1.02
N ARG A 114 -10.17 -2.79 -2.09
CA ARG A 114 -10.04 -2.07 -3.36
C ARG A 114 -11.40 -1.77 -3.99
N ALA A 115 -12.24 -2.81 -4.13
CA ALA A 115 -13.58 -2.66 -4.71
C ALA A 115 -14.43 -1.66 -3.92
N PHE A 116 -14.34 -1.70 -2.59
CA PHE A 116 -15.03 -0.76 -1.71
C PHE A 116 -14.54 0.68 -1.93
N ALA A 117 -13.22 0.89 -1.95
CA ALA A 117 -12.62 2.20 -2.13
C ALA A 117 -12.93 2.79 -3.53
N GLU A 118 -12.89 1.96 -4.57
CA GLU A 118 -13.26 2.35 -5.94
C GLU A 118 -14.73 2.75 -6.03
N ALA A 119 -15.64 2.01 -5.37
CA ALA A 119 -17.06 2.37 -5.28
C ALA A 119 -17.27 3.72 -4.57
N TRP A 120 -16.36 4.14 -3.70
CA TRP A 120 -16.34 5.45 -3.05
C TRP A 120 -15.67 6.54 -3.91
N GLY A 121 -15.27 6.22 -5.13
CA GLY A 121 -14.68 7.17 -6.09
C GLY A 121 -13.21 7.48 -5.85
N LEU A 122 -12.48 6.64 -5.09
CA LEU A 122 -11.06 6.82 -4.85
C LEU A 122 -10.22 6.26 -6.01
N LYS A 123 -9.06 6.87 -6.23
CA LYS A 123 -8.03 6.34 -7.12
C LYS A 123 -7.23 5.27 -6.37
N VAL A 124 -7.42 4.01 -6.73
CA VAL A 124 -6.81 2.87 -6.03
C VAL A 124 -5.77 2.19 -6.90
N LYS A 125 -4.61 1.94 -6.31
CA LYS A 125 -3.51 1.19 -6.93
C LYS A 125 -2.91 0.22 -5.89
N GLY A 126 -2.00 -0.65 -6.31
CA GLY A 126 -1.31 -1.61 -5.45
C GLY A 126 0.18 -1.71 -5.76
N VAL A 127 0.85 -2.69 -5.17
CA VAL A 127 2.30 -2.92 -5.33
C VAL A 127 2.71 -3.06 -6.80
N VAL A 128 1.94 -3.77 -7.60
CA VAL A 128 2.23 -3.95 -9.04
C VAL A 128 2.30 -2.60 -9.76
N TYR A 129 1.38 -1.68 -9.45
CA TYR A 129 1.42 -0.33 -10.02
C TYR A 129 2.69 0.43 -9.63
N VAL A 130 3.14 0.30 -8.39
CA VAL A 130 4.39 0.94 -7.91
C VAL A 130 5.57 0.43 -8.73
N ILE A 131 5.68 -0.90 -8.91
CA ILE A 131 6.78 -1.53 -9.66
C ILE A 131 6.75 -1.10 -11.13
N MET A 132 5.59 -1.19 -11.79
CA MET A 132 5.45 -0.84 -13.20
C MET A 132 5.65 0.66 -13.47
N THR A 133 5.24 1.51 -12.53
CA THR A 133 5.50 2.96 -12.64
C THR A 133 6.98 3.27 -12.42
N SER A 134 7.64 2.57 -11.49
CA SER A 134 9.09 2.68 -11.28
C SER A 134 9.88 2.28 -12.53
N LEU A 135 9.48 1.19 -13.18
CA LEU A 135 10.05 0.79 -14.46
C LEU A 135 9.89 1.89 -15.53
N ARG A 136 8.67 2.40 -15.73
CA ARG A 136 8.40 3.45 -16.74
C ARG A 136 9.14 4.75 -16.47
N ARG A 137 9.47 5.05 -15.21
CA ARG A 137 10.28 6.21 -14.81
C ARG A 137 11.78 5.96 -14.79
N GLY A 138 12.23 4.76 -15.14
CA GLY A 138 13.65 4.39 -15.14
C GLY A 138 14.28 4.22 -13.76
N LEU A 139 13.46 4.06 -12.70
CA LEU A 139 13.92 3.73 -11.34
C LEU A 139 14.26 2.24 -11.19
N LEU A 140 13.76 1.41 -12.09
CA LEU A 140 14.05 -0.01 -12.23
C LEU A 140 14.35 -0.29 -13.71
N ASP A 141 15.22 -1.22 -13.98
CA ASP A 141 15.35 -1.81 -15.32
C ASP A 141 14.37 -2.97 -15.53
N ASN A 142 14.27 -3.47 -16.77
CA ASN A 142 13.38 -4.56 -17.14
C ASN A 142 13.66 -5.84 -16.34
N LYS A 143 14.95 -6.17 -16.15
CA LYS A 143 15.37 -7.36 -15.41
C LYS A 143 14.96 -7.26 -13.95
N GLU A 144 15.24 -6.14 -13.28
CA GLU A 144 14.85 -5.90 -11.89
C GLU A 144 13.33 -5.97 -11.70
N ALA A 145 12.56 -5.29 -12.55
CA ALA A 145 11.11 -5.29 -12.47
C ALA A 145 10.54 -6.72 -12.62
N LYS A 146 11.04 -7.48 -13.57
CA LYS A 146 10.64 -8.87 -13.79
C LYS A 146 10.98 -9.76 -12.60
N GLU A 147 12.19 -9.66 -12.06
CA GLU A 147 12.61 -10.41 -10.87
C GLU A 147 11.73 -10.10 -9.65
N ILE A 148 11.41 -8.83 -9.43
CA ILE A 148 10.52 -8.41 -8.32
C ILE A 148 9.13 -9.02 -8.48
N ILE A 149 8.51 -8.92 -9.65
CA ILE A 149 7.18 -9.47 -9.91
C ILE A 149 7.16 -10.99 -9.71
N LEU A 150 8.13 -11.71 -10.24
CA LEU A 150 8.21 -13.16 -10.09
C LEU A 150 8.47 -13.57 -8.62
N THR A 151 9.31 -12.83 -7.91
CA THR A 151 9.59 -13.07 -6.50
C THR A 151 8.36 -12.81 -5.62
N LEU A 152 7.59 -11.75 -5.90
CA LEU A 152 6.31 -11.47 -5.22
C LEU A 152 5.35 -12.65 -5.34
N VAL A 153 5.15 -13.15 -6.56
CA VAL A 153 4.28 -14.31 -6.81
C VAL A 153 4.82 -15.56 -6.11
N GLY A 154 6.12 -15.81 -6.19
CA GLY A 154 6.78 -16.92 -5.52
C GLY A 154 6.66 -16.89 -4.00
N LYS A 155 6.54 -15.69 -3.40
CA LYS A 155 6.30 -15.48 -1.96
C LYS A 155 4.81 -15.47 -1.56
N GLY A 156 3.90 -15.70 -2.51
CA GLY A 156 2.47 -15.82 -2.25
C GLY A 156 1.65 -14.54 -2.51
N PHE A 157 2.24 -13.50 -3.10
CA PHE A 157 1.46 -12.35 -3.59
C PHE A 157 0.55 -12.80 -4.73
N ARG A 158 -0.72 -12.49 -4.65
CA ARG A 158 -1.72 -12.95 -5.62
C ARG A 158 -1.84 -11.96 -6.79
N ILE A 159 -1.53 -12.44 -7.99
CA ILE A 159 -1.78 -11.75 -9.25
C ILE A 159 -2.60 -12.70 -10.13
N GLU A 160 -3.69 -12.20 -10.72
CA GLU A 160 -4.46 -13.00 -11.68
C GLU A 160 -3.56 -13.43 -12.85
N PRO A 161 -3.62 -14.71 -13.31
CA PRO A 161 -2.71 -15.23 -14.34
C PRO A 161 -2.71 -14.41 -15.65
N LYS A 162 -3.86 -13.93 -16.09
CA LYS A 162 -3.95 -13.08 -17.29
C LYS A 162 -3.27 -11.73 -17.10
N LEU A 163 -3.39 -11.15 -15.91
CA LEU A 163 -2.72 -9.91 -15.55
C LEU A 163 -1.20 -10.12 -15.47
N LEU A 164 -0.75 -11.21 -14.84
CA LEU A 164 0.66 -11.55 -14.76
C LEU A 164 1.28 -11.72 -16.17
N ALA A 165 0.62 -12.47 -17.05
CA ALA A 165 1.09 -12.65 -18.42
C ALA A 165 1.18 -11.32 -19.21
N ARG A 166 0.25 -10.39 -18.97
CA ARG A 166 0.30 -9.04 -19.56
C ARG A 166 1.45 -8.22 -19.01
N ILE A 167 1.65 -8.24 -17.70
CA ILE A 167 2.76 -7.53 -17.04
C ILE A 167 4.11 -8.02 -17.58
N ILE A 168 4.32 -9.32 -17.65
CA ILE A 168 5.58 -9.89 -18.17
C ILE A 168 5.83 -9.47 -19.62
N ARG A 169 4.78 -9.49 -20.47
CA ARG A 169 4.91 -9.01 -21.87
C ARG A 169 5.18 -7.50 -21.97
N GLU A 170 4.73 -6.71 -21.04
CA GLU A 170 5.01 -5.26 -21.00
C GLU A 170 6.45 -4.97 -20.56
N ILE A 171 7.02 -5.86 -19.74
CA ILE A 171 8.41 -5.74 -19.26
C ILE A 171 9.42 -6.22 -20.30
N ASP A 172 9.12 -7.28 -21.07
CA ASP A 172 10.00 -7.87 -22.09
C ASP A 172 10.10 -6.98 -23.34
#